data_222c8a567558ae1512ede7c950771a72
#
_entry.id   222c8a567558ae1512ede7c950771a72
#
_cell.length_a   1.000
_cell.length_b   1.000
_cell.length_c   1.000
_cell.angle_alpha   90.00
_cell.angle_beta   90.00
_cell.angle_gamma   90.00
#
_symmetry.space_group_name_H-M   'P 1'
#
loop_
_entity.id
_entity.type
_entity.pdbx_description
1 polymer ?
#
loop_
_entity_poly.entity_id
_entity_poly.type
_entity_poly.pdbx_seq_one_letter_code
_entity_poly.pdbx_strand_id
1 'polypeptide(L)'
;MKFNLWRQYGALNSSPVFDAFHAGANALGHDVVVNGNDGIDVIWSVLFHGRMGGNRAIWERNISQSKPTIVLEVGGIKRGSTWKVGLNGINRDAYFGPLKNDSSRAEHLGLELKPWKHDGEYILIAGQHDKSLQWNDMPRMSQWVMDTIETIQRHSKRPIIFRPHPRCPLPHIENEYKNVRRQDPRHVSGTYDDFDMGFNNVWATVSWSSNPGIHSVIEGVPAFTGPSSLAHDVSLQDLRQIEDPLYCDRTQWLNDYAWTEFTVEEISQGLPIKRLTSKL
;
A
#
# COMPACT_ATOMS: atom_id res chain seq x y z
N MET A 1 -26.33 -6.30 -9.09
CA MET A 1 -25.67 -4.98 -9.31
C MET A 1 -25.05 -4.95 -10.70
N LYS A 2 -24.60 -3.78 -11.16
CA LYS A 2 -23.89 -3.62 -12.42
C LYS A 2 -22.54 -2.97 -12.15
N PHE A 3 -21.47 -3.52 -12.71
CA PHE A 3 -20.11 -3.01 -12.59
C PHE A 3 -19.59 -2.49 -13.92
N ASN A 4 -18.81 -1.43 -13.89
CA ASN A 4 -18.17 -0.83 -15.07
C ASN A 4 -16.65 -0.89 -14.94
N LEU A 5 -16.01 -1.76 -15.70
CA LEU A 5 -14.57 -1.99 -15.66
C LEU A 5 -13.82 -1.01 -16.58
N TRP A 6 -13.06 -0.08 -16.02
CA TRP A 6 -12.26 0.89 -16.79
C TRP A 6 -10.93 0.30 -17.25
N ARG A 7 -11.00 -0.74 -18.08
CA ARG A 7 -9.82 -1.50 -18.55
C ARG A 7 -8.86 -0.66 -19.40
N GLN A 8 -9.36 0.33 -20.12
CA GLN A 8 -8.55 1.22 -20.95
C GLN A 8 -7.50 2.02 -20.16
N TYR A 9 -7.73 2.21 -18.87
CA TYR A 9 -6.81 2.90 -17.97
C TYR A 9 -6.07 1.94 -17.02
N GLY A 10 -6.00 0.67 -17.36
CA GLY A 10 -5.26 -0.34 -16.62
C GLY A 10 -3.75 -0.30 -16.87
N ALA A 11 -2.96 -0.78 -15.92
CA ALA A 11 -1.55 -1.03 -16.11
C ALA A 11 -1.33 -2.28 -17.02
N LEU A 12 -0.08 -2.50 -17.45
CA LEU A 12 0.25 -3.64 -18.33
C LEU A 12 -0.10 -5.01 -17.71
N ASN A 13 -0.01 -5.12 -16.39
CA ASN A 13 -0.29 -6.33 -15.63
C ASN A 13 -1.72 -6.41 -15.06
N SER A 14 -2.60 -5.48 -15.42
CA SER A 14 -3.96 -5.41 -14.85
C SER A 14 -4.97 -6.37 -15.50
N SER A 15 -4.73 -6.80 -16.74
CA SER A 15 -5.71 -7.59 -17.51
C SER A 15 -6.17 -8.87 -16.80
N PRO A 16 -5.29 -9.72 -16.24
CA PRO A 16 -5.75 -10.92 -15.55
C PRO A 16 -6.65 -10.64 -14.34
N VAL A 17 -6.41 -9.51 -13.65
CA VAL A 17 -7.20 -9.10 -12.47
C VAL A 17 -8.57 -8.58 -12.89
N PHE A 18 -8.65 -7.80 -13.96
CA PHE A 18 -9.93 -7.37 -14.53
C PHE A 18 -10.74 -8.55 -15.07
N ASP A 19 -10.08 -9.54 -15.72
CA ASP A 19 -10.75 -10.75 -16.20
C ASP A 19 -11.31 -11.56 -15.03
N ALA A 20 -10.54 -11.72 -13.95
CA ALA A 20 -10.98 -12.37 -12.73
C ALA A 20 -12.14 -11.63 -12.06
N PHE A 21 -12.09 -10.30 -11.98
CA PHE A 21 -13.17 -9.50 -11.41
C PHE A 21 -14.47 -9.65 -12.23
N HIS A 22 -14.35 -9.63 -13.57
CA HIS A 22 -15.49 -9.87 -14.49
C HIS A 22 -16.10 -11.25 -14.23
N ALA A 23 -15.30 -12.30 -14.20
CA ALA A 23 -15.75 -13.66 -13.93
C ALA A 23 -16.43 -13.76 -12.55
N GLY A 24 -15.84 -13.17 -11.51
CA GLY A 24 -16.39 -13.16 -10.16
C GLY A 24 -17.72 -12.42 -10.06
N ALA A 25 -17.86 -11.30 -10.75
CA ALA A 25 -19.10 -10.54 -10.79
C ALA A 25 -20.21 -11.37 -11.47
N ASN A 26 -19.90 -11.99 -12.62
CA ASN A 26 -20.85 -12.86 -13.33
C ASN A 26 -21.24 -14.10 -12.49
N ALA A 27 -20.30 -14.73 -11.80
CA ALA A 27 -20.57 -15.88 -10.92
C ALA A 27 -21.52 -15.52 -9.77
N LEU A 28 -21.59 -14.26 -9.39
CA LEU A 28 -22.52 -13.73 -8.40
C LEU A 28 -23.84 -13.19 -9.00
N GLY A 29 -24.07 -13.35 -10.31
CA GLY A 29 -25.27 -12.87 -10.99
C GLY A 29 -25.30 -11.34 -11.17
N HIS A 30 -24.14 -10.70 -11.30
CA HIS A 30 -24.02 -9.25 -11.53
C HIS A 30 -23.68 -8.97 -12.99
N ASP A 31 -24.21 -7.87 -13.52
CA ASP A 31 -23.89 -7.41 -14.86
C ASP A 31 -22.54 -6.71 -14.90
N VAL A 32 -21.82 -6.85 -16.00
CA VAL A 32 -20.54 -6.17 -16.23
C VAL A 32 -20.53 -5.47 -17.56
N VAL A 33 -20.15 -4.20 -17.56
CA VAL A 33 -19.83 -3.44 -18.78
C VAL A 33 -18.35 -3.06 -18.76
N VAL A 34 -17.78 -2.82 -19.92
CA VAL A 34 -16.37 -2.45 -20.05
C VAL A 34 -16.27 -1.08 -20.71
N ASN A 35 -15.58 -0.14 -20.05
CA ASN A 35 -15.40 1.24 -20.52
C ASN A 35 -16.73 1.93 -20.88
N GLY A 36 -17.77 1.63 -20.12
CA GLY A 36 -19.13 2.18 -20.32
C GLY A 36 -19.40 3.42 -19.45
N ASN A 37 -20.68 3.76 -19.33
CA ASN A 37 -21.12 4.95 -18.59
C ASN A 37 -22.07 4.62 -17.42
N ASP A 38 -22.29 3.35 -17.13
CA ASP A 38 -23.30 2.90 -16.17
C ASP A 38 -22.76 1.78 -15.29
N GLY A 39 -23.13 1.81 -14.01
CA GLY A 39 -22.72 0.85 -13.01
C GLY A 39 -21.75 1.42 -11.98
N ILE A 40 -21.30 0.56 -11.06
CA ILE A 40 -20.27 0.86 -10.07
C ILE A 40 -18.92 0.81 -10.78
N ASP A 41 -18.20 1.90 -10.76
CA ASP A 41 -16.91 1.98 -11.43
C ASP A 41 -15.84 1.15 -10.73
N VAL A 42 -15.12 0.37 -11.52
CA VAL A 42 -13.96 -0.42 -11.10
C VAL A 42 -12.74 0.09 -11.86
N ILE A 43 -11.81 0.67 -11.15
CA ILE A 43 -10.61 1.30 -11.72
C ILE A 43 -9.34 0.56 -11.28
N TRP A 44 -8.27 0.74 -12.04
CA TRP A 44 -6.96 0.26 -11.67
C TRP A 44 -6.15 1.38 -11.04
N SER A 45 -5.77 1.21 -9.78
CA SER A 45 -4.89 2.10 -9.04
C SER A 45 -5.46 3.51 -8.78
N VAL A 46 -4.93 4.12 -7.76
CA VAL A 46 -5.05 5.56 -7.45
C VAL A 46 -3.73 6.31 -7.72
N LEU A 47 -2.84 5.70 -8.48
CA LEU A 47 -1.67 6.33 -9.07
C LEU A 47 -2.08 6.95 -10.41
N PHE A 48 -2.53 8.20 -10.39
CA PHE A 48 -3.06 8.90 -11.58
C PHE A 48 -1.94 9.40 -12.51
N HIS A 49 -1.14 8.47 -13.00
CA HIS A 49 0.00 8.77 -13.86
C HIS A 49 0.11 7.80 -15.04
N GLY A 50 0.69 8.25 -16.15
CA GLY A 50 0.87 7.44 -17.36
C GLY A 50 -0.46 6.87 -17.88
N ARG A 51 -0.50 5.57 -18.15
CA ARG A 51 -1.71 4.88 -18.65
C ARG A 51 -2.91 5.02 -17.71
N MET A 52 -2.66 5.14 -16.40
CA MET A 52 -3.70 5.23 -15.37
C MET A 52 -4.23 6.65 -15.16
N GLY A 53 -3.69 7.63 -15.88
CA GLY A 53 -4.07 9.05 -15.73
C GLY A 53 -5.55 9.31 -15.90
N GLY A 54 -6.24 8.59 -16.81
CA GLY A 54 -7.68 8.72 -17.04
C GLY A 54 -8.55 8.30 -15.84
N ASN A 55 -8.03 7.50 -14.93
CA ASN A 55 -8.77 7.12 -13.71
C ASN A 55 -9.03 8.32 -12.80
N ARG A 56 -8.23 9.39 -12.88
CA ARG A 56 -8.44 10.61 -12.08
C ARG A 56 -9.83 11.22 -12.32
N ALA A 57 -10.21 11.41 -13.57
CA ALA A 57 -11.51 12.02 -13.91
C ALA A 57 -12.70 11.15 -13.43
N ILE A 58 -12.56 9.81 -13.48
CA ILE A 58 -13.56 8.88 -12.95
C ILE A 58 -13.65 9.01 -11.44
N TRP A 59 -12.50 8.98 -10.75
CA TRP A 59 -12.40 9.12 -9.32
C TRP A 59 -13.02 10.44 -8.82
N GLU A 60 -12.61 11.58 -9.39
CA GLU A 60 -13.10 12.90 -9.00
C GLU A 60 -14.62 13.05 -9.26
N ARG A 61 -15.11 12.55 -10.39
CA ARG A 61 -16.55 12.48 -10.68
C ARG A 61 -17.30 11.70 -9.59
N ASN A 62 -16.81 10.51 -9.23
CA ASN A 62 -17.49 9.65 -8.27
C ASN A 62 -17.47 10.26 -6.86
N ILE A 63 -16.36 10.85 -6.44
CA ILE A 63 -16.28 11.61 -5.18
C ILE A 63 -17.31 12.73 -5.16
N SER A 64 -17.38 13.54 -6.22
CA SER A 64 -18.34 14.67 -6.31
C SER A 64 -19.80 14.23 -6.26
N GLN A 65 -20.09 13.00 -6.69
CA GLN A 65 -21.43 12.42 -6.72
C GLN A 65 -21.71 11.47 -5.55
N SER A 66 -20.79 11.32 -4.61
CA SER A 66 -20.85 10.34 -3.52
C SER A 66 -21.12 8.90 -4.02
N LYS A 67 -20.57 8.55 -5.17
CA LYS A 67 -20.68 7.22 -5.75
C LYS A 67 -19.51 6.33 -5.32
N PRO A 68 -19.77 5.04 -5.02
CA PRO A 68 -18.71 4.10 -4.69
C PRO A 68 -17.81 3.82 -5.89
N THR A 69 -16.53 3.64 -5.61
CA THR A 69 -15.53 3.22 -6.61
C THR A 69 -14.74 2.05 -6.07
N ILE A 70 -14.73 0.92 -6.79
CA ILE A 70 -13.85 -0.20 -6.46
C ILE A 70 -12.48 0.06 -7.10
N VAL A 71 -11.44 -0.08 -6.30
CA VAL A 71 -10.06 0.09 -6.75
C VAL A 71 -9.34 -1.24 -6.70
N LEU A 72 -8.81 -1.66 -7.85
CA LEU A 72 -7.90 -2.78 -8.00
C LEU A 72 -6.47 -2.23 -8.00
N GLU A 73 -5.56 -2.87 -7.25
CA GLU A 73 -4.17 -2.41 -7.16
C GLU A 73 -3.21 -3.60 -6.97
N VAL A 74 -1.97 -3.40 -7.31
CA VAL A 74 -0.91 -4.38 -7.03
C VAL A 74 -0.82 -4.60 -5.51
N GLY A 75 -0.84 -5.87 -5.12
CA GLY A 75 -0.72 -6.26 -3.72
C GLY A 75 0.67 -6.00 -3.14
N GLY A 76 0.74 -5.91 -1.82
CA GLY A 76 1.96 -5.83 -1.05
C GLY A 76 2.25 -7.10 -0.26
N ILE A 77 1.26 -7.96 0.00
CA ILE A 77 1.41 -9.20 0.79
C ILE A 77 2.30 -10.20 0.03
N LYS A 78 1.86 -10.60 -1.17
CA LYS A 78 2.62 -11.46 -2.09
C LYS A 78 2.62 -10.80 -3.46
N ARG A 79 3.60 -9.97 -3.70
CA ARG A 79 3.66 -9.18 -4.93
C ARG A 79 3.64 -10.07 -6.17
N GLY A 80 2.76 -9.74 -7.12
CA GLY A 80 2.52 -10.54 -8.31
C GLY A 80 1.60 -11.76 -8.13
N SER A 81 1.20 -12.07 -6.90
CA SER A 81 0.29 -13.18 -6.57
C SER A 81 -1.00 -12.73 -5.90
N THR A 82 -0.94 -11.66 -5.12
CA THR A 82 -2.12 -11.06 -4.48
C THR A 82 -2.34 -9.63 -4.97
N TRP A 83 -3.60 -9.21 -4.95
CA TRP A 83 -4.07 -7.94 -5.50
C TRP A 83 -5.02 -7.28 -4.50
N LYS A 84 -4.83 -5.99 -4.23
CA LYS A 84 -5.76 -5.23 -3.40
C LYS A 84 -7.08 -5.04 -4.13
N VAL A 85 -8.17 -5.19 -3.39
CA VAL A 85 -9.52 -4.86 -3.86
C VAL A 85 -10.20 -4.07 -2.76
N GLY A 86 -10.21 -2.77 -2.89
CA GLY A 86 -10.76 -1.86 -1.90
C GLY A 86 -11.88 -0.99 -2.45
N LEU A 87 -12.80 -0.60 -1.59
CA LEU A 87 -13.85 0.35 -1.91
C LEU A 87 -13.41 1.75 -1.48
N ASN A 88 -13.49 2.70 -2.40
CA ASN A 88 -13.11 4.09 -2.23
C ASN A 88 -11.64 4.30 -1.82
N GLY A 89 -10.74 3.41 -2.25
CA GLY A 89 -9.31 3.53 -1.99
C GLY A 89 -8.58 2.21 -1.89
N ILE A 90 -7.33 2.27 -1.42
CA ILE A 90 -6.43 1.12 -1.25
C ILE A 90 -5.63 1.18 0.05
N ASN A 91 -5.85 2.19 0.88
CA ASN A 91 -5.14 2.43 2.12
C ASN A 91 -6.12 2.47 3.30
N ARG A 92 -5.73 3.03 4.44
CA ARG A 92 -6.45 2.98 5.70
C ARG A 92 -7.89 3.52 5.64
N ASP A 93 -8.14 4.49 4.80
CA ASP A 93 -9.45 5.11 4.55
C ASP A 93 -10.35 4.29 3.61
N ALA A 94 -9.81 3.27 2.98
CA ALA A 94 -10.59 2.36 2.14
C ALA A 94 -11.36 1.32 2.97
N TYR A 95 -12.47 0.85 2.42
CA TYR A 95 -13.20 -0.28 3.00
C TYR A 95 -12.83 -1.58 2.29
N PHE A 96 -12.36 -2.58 3.06
CA PHE A 96 -11.97 -3.92 2.57
C PHE A 96 -12.91 -5.03 3.05
N GLY A 97 -14.00 -4.66 3.71
CA GLY A 97 -14.94 -5.59 4.32
C GLY A 97 -14.97 -5.46 5.83
N PRO A 98 -15.68 -6.35 6.53
CA PRO A 98 -15.77 -6.36 7.98
C PRO A 98 -14.39 -6.48 8.65
N LEU A 99 -14.22 -5.83 9.79
CA LEU A 99 -13.06 -5.95 10.67
C LEU A 99 -13.28 -7.02 11.75
N LYS A 100 -12.28 -7.25 12.59
CA LYS A 100 -12.22 -8.28 13.64
C LYS A 100 -12.28 -9.68 13.06
N ASN A 101 -11.55 -9.90 11.98
CA ASN A 101 -11.41 -11.19 11.34
C ASN A 101 -10.57 -12.14 12.22
N ASP A 102 -10.76 -13.44 12.05
CA ASP A 102 -9.92 -14.47 12.65
C ASP A 102 -8.58 -14.63 11.89
N SER A 103 -7.73 -15.54 12.36
CA SER A 103 -6.40 -15.79 11.80
C SER A 103 -6.41 -16.56 10.47
N SER A 104 -7.53 -17.18 10.10
CA SER A 104 -7.61 -18.15 8.98
C SER A 104 -7.07 -17.57 7.66
N ARG A 105 -7.34 -16.30 7.40
CA ARG A 105 -6.86 -15.62 6.19
C ARG A 105 -5.36 -15.36 6.23
N ALA A 106 -4.84 -14.90 7.35
CA ALA A 106 -3.41 -14.67 7.53
C ALA A 106 -2.63 -15.99 7.38
N GLU A 107 -3.10 -17.05 8.00
CA GLU A 107 -2.55 -18.41 7.87
C GLU A 107 -2.58 -18.92 6.42
N HIS A 108 -3.72 -18.77 5.73
CA HIS A 108 -3.86 -19.16 4.32
C HIS A 108 -2.85 -18.42 3.43
N LEU A 109 -2.62 -17.15 3.68
CA LEU A 109 -1.61 -16.36 2.96
C LEU A 109 -0.18 -16.59 3.45
N GLY A 110 0.01 -17.37 4.51
CA GLY A 110 1.34 -17.60 5.11
C GLY A 110 1.94 -16.33 5.70
N LEU A 111 1.10 -15.44 6.23
CA LEU A 111 1.54 -14.25 6.95
C LEU A 111 1.81 -14.61 8.40
N GLU A 112 2.99 -14.27 8.88
CA GLU A 112 3.44 -14.53 10.25
C GLU A 112 4.13 -13.31 10.83
N LEU A 113 3.68 -12.87 12.01
CA LEU A 113 4.35 -11.80 12.74
C LEU A 113 5.66 -12.29 13.33
N LYS A 114 6.76 -11.67 12.97
CA LYS A 114 8.03 -11.90 13.66
C LYS A 114 8.02 -11.19 15.03
N PRO A 115 8.67 -11.72 16.06
CA PRO A 115 8.84 -11.01 17.33
C PRO A 115 9.39 -9.61 17.11
N TRP A 116 8.98 -8.66 17.97
CA TRP A 116 9.55 -7.32 17.92
C TRP A 116 11.06 -7.34 18.16
N LYS A 117 11.78 -6.65 17.30
CA LYS A 117 13.22 -6.39 17.44
C LYS A 117 13.41 -5.17 18.33
N HIS A 118 14.27 -5.32 19.33
CA HIS A 118 14.65 -4.25 20.26
C HIS A 118 16.08 -3.76 20.01
N ASP A 119 16.68 -4.20 18.91
CA ASP A 119 18.02 -3.84 18.45
C ASP A 119 17.98 -3.39 16.99
N GLY A 120 18.98 -2.67 16.57
CA GLY A 120 19.12 -2.17 15.21
C GLY A 120 20.10 -1.00 15.17
N GLU A 121 20.83 -0.88 14.08
CA GLU A 121 21.89 0.11 13.96
C GLU A 121 21.40 1.41 13.31
N TYR A 122 20.45 1.32 12.38
CA TYR A 122 20.06 2.46 11.55
C TYR A 122 18.56 2.61 11.38
N ILE A 123 18.15 3.81 11.04
CA ILE A 123 16.77 4.15 10.70
C ILE A 123 16.62 4.09 9.18
N LEU A 124 15.59 3.40 8.70
CA LEU A 124 15.27 3.31 7.29
C LEU A 124 14.17 4.32 6.93
N ILE A 125 14.47 5.27 6.04
CA ILE A 125 13.46 6.12 5.41
C ILE A 125 13.10 5.50 4.06
N ALA A 126 11.85 5.12 3.87
CA ALA A 126 11.33 4.57 2.61
C ALA A 126 10.45 5.60 1.91
N GLY A 127 10.90 6.05 0.74
CA GLY A 127 10.13 6.94 -0.13
C GLY A 127 8.93 6.25 -0.76
N GLN A 128 8.05 7.05 -1.37
CA GLN A 128 6.94 6.53 -2.17
C GLN A 128 6.79 7.30 -3.48
N HIS A 129 5.88 6.87 -4.33
CA HIS A 129 5.60 7.57 -5.57
C HIS A 129 4.79 8.84 -5.31
N ASP A 130 5.30 10.00 -5.73
CA ASP A 130 4.71 11.32 -5.45
C ASP A 130 3.47 11.68 -6.31
N LYS A 131 3.07 10.79 -7.23
CA LYS A 131 1.85 10.94 -8.05
C LYS A 131 0.68 10.09 -7.53
N SER A 132 0.84 9.42 -6.40
CA SER A 132 -0.25 8.67 -5.77
C SER A 132 -1.24 9.63 -5.10
N LEU A 133 -2.51 9.21 -5.01
CA LEU A 133 -3.55 9.97 -4.32
C LEU A 133 -3.16 10.31 -2.86
N GLN A 134 -2.45 9.40 -2.19
CA GLN A 134 -1.99 9.58 -0.81
C GLN A 134 -0.91 10.65 -0.65
N TRP A 135 -0.42 11.21 -1.75
CA TRP A 135 0.57 12.28 -1.76
C TRP A 135 -0.02 13.63 -2.21
N ASN A 136 -1.35 13.67 -2.44
CA ASN A 136 -2.01 14.96 -2.73
C ASN A 136 -1.81 15.91 -1.55
N ASP A 137 -1.58 17.18 -1.85
CA ASP A 137 -1.35 18.27 -0.87
C ASP A 137 -0.11 18.09 0.02
N MET A 138 0.75 17.12 -0.30
CA MET A 138 2.02 16.90 0.35
C MET A 138 3.15 17.69 -0.34
N PRO A 139 4.22 18.04 0.37
CA PRO A 139 5.40 18.67 -0.23
C PRO A 139 6.03 17.74 -1.27
N ARG A 140 6.96 18.25 -2.08
CA ARG A 140 7.75 17.37 -2.97
C ARG A 140 8.38 16.25 -2.16
N MET A 141 8.50 15.06 -2.74
CA MET A 141 9.09 13.89 -2.06
C MET A 141 10.49 14.18 -1.53
N SER A 142 11.31 14.94 -2.28
CA SER A 142 12.63 15.37 -1.82
C SER A 142 12.56 16.22 -0.55
N GLN A 143 11.63 17.17 -0.49
CA GLN A 143 11.46 18.03 0.68
C GLN A 143 10.99 17.21 1.90
N TRP A 144 10.03 16.32 1.71
CA TRP A 144 9.58 15.44 2.80
C TRP A 144 10.72 14.57 3.35
N VAL A 145 11.58 14.05 2.49
CA VAL A 145 12.74 13.25 2.92
C VAL A 145 13.72 14.12 3.70
N MET A 146 14.02 15.32 3.22
CA MET A 146 14.91 16.27 3.91
C MET A 146 14.36 16.63 5.30
N ASP A 147 13.10 17.05 5.39
CA ASP A 147 12.42 17.39 6.65
C ASP A 147 12.40 16.20 7.63
N THR A 148 12.21 14.98 7.09
CA THR A 148 12.26 13.74 7.86
C THR A 148 13.66 13.47 8.41
N ILE A 149 14.69 13.58 7.59
CA ILE A 149 16.10 13.42 8.00
C ILE A 149 16.43 14.43 9.12
N GLU A 150 16.12 15.69 8.92
CA GLU A 150 16.39 16.74 9.90
C GLU A 150 15.66 16.50 11.22
N THR A 151 14.40 16.07 11.15
CA THR A 151 13.64 15.74 12.35
C THR A 151 14.25 14.56 13.09
N ILE A 152 14.60 13.49 12.40
CA ILE A 152 15.24 12.32 13.01
C ILE A 152 16.58 12.70 13.66
N GLN A 153 17.42 13.49 12.97
CA GLN A 153 18.74 13.87 13.48
C GLN A 153 18.70 14.76 14.73
N ARG A 154 17.59 15.44 15.00
CA ARG A 154 17.37 16.16 16.28
C ARG A 154 17.11 15.24 17.44
N HIS A 155 16.59 14.01 17.18
CA HIS A 155 16.10 13.09 18.21
C HIS A 155 16.86 11.76 18.26
N SER A 156 17.73 11.47 17.27
CA SER A 156 18.52 10.26 17.19
C SER A 156 19.92 10.52 16.66
N LYS A 157 20.88 9.70 17.11
CA LYS A 157 22.26 9.64 16.58
C LYS A 157 22.48 8.49 15.62
N ARG A 158 21.47 7.65 15.40
CA ARG A 158 21.58 6.49 14.51
C ARG A 158 21.84 6.94 13.08
N PRO A 159 22.64 6.20 12.32
CA PRO A 159 22.75 6.39 10.88
C PRO A 159 21.39 6.24 10.22
N ILE A 160 21.19 6.97 9.13
CA ILE A 160 19.96 6.91 8.33
C ILE A 160 20.29 6.27 7.00
N ILE A 161 19.46 5.31 6.58
CA ILE A 161 19.43 4.80 5.21
C ILE A 161 18.19 5.35 4.54
N PHE A 162 18.38 6.08 3.46
CA PHE A 162 17.29 6.53 2.60
C PHE A 162 17.15 5.59 1.40
N ARG A 163 15.96 5.00 1.24
CA ARG A 163 15.59 4.14 0.12
C ARG A 163 14.52 4.84 -0.71
N PRO A 164 14.85 5.39 -1.90
CA PRO A 164 13.87 6.01 -2.78
C PRO A 164 12.89 4.98 -3.34
N HIS A 165 11.72 5.41 -3.78
CA HIS A 165 10.81 4.54 -4.51
C HIS A 165 11.41 4.20 -5.88
N PRO A 166 11.37 2.93 -6.35
CA PRO A 166 12.04 2.51 -7.59
C PRO A 166 11.57 3.26 -8.85
N ARG A 167 10.35 3.78 -8.83
CA ARG A 167 9.75 4.53 -9.95
C ARG A 167 9.58 6.03 -9.66
N CYS A 168 10.21 6.53 -8.60
CA CYS A 168 10.25 7.95 -8.26
C CYS A 168 11.69 8.31 -7.89
N PRO A 169 12.58 8.42 -8.89
CA PRO A 169 13.97 8.77 -8.65
C PRO A 169 14.07 10.19 -8.06
N LEU A 170 14.93 10.33 -7.07
CA LEU A 170 15.19 11.60 -6.40
C LEU A 170 16.66 12.02 -6.59
N PRO A 171 16.97 13.32 -6.52
CA PRO A 171 18.36 13.78 -6.43
C PRO A 171 19.11 13.11 -5.28
N HIS A 172 20.43 13.19 -5.30
CA HIS A 172 21.30 12.66 -4.25
C HIS A 172 21.33 13.57 -3.01
N ILE A 173 20.14 13.75 -2.37
CA ILE A 173 19.95 14.60 -1.20
C ILE A 173 20.72 14.11 0.02
N GLU A 174 21.00 12.79 0.10
CA GLU A 174 21.78 12.19 1.17
C GLU A 174 23.19 12.79 1.32
N ASN A 175 23.74 13.34 0.25
CA ASN A 175 25.06 14.00 0.24
C ASN A 175 25.12 15.30 1.04
N GLU A 176 23.95 15.87 1.35
CA GLU A 176 23.85 17.11 2.13
C GLU A 176 23.87 16.87 3.64
N TYR A 177 23.81 15.60 4.06
CA TYR A 177 23.66 15.22 5.46
C TYR A 177 24.77 14.29 5.95
N LYS A 178 25.18 14.46 7.19
CA LYS A 178 26.10 13.53 7.87
C LYS A 178 25.33 12.26 8.28
N ASN A 179 25.99 11.11 8.21
CA ASN A 179 25.44 9.81 8.64
C ASN A 179 24.14 9.41 7.87
N VAL A 180 23.96 9.91 6.67
CA VAL A 180 22.87 9.50 5.77
C VAL A 180 23.47 8.80 4.56
N ARG A 181 22.92 7.65 4.20
CA ARG A 181 23.34 6.89 3.01
C ARG A 181 22.12 6.55 2.16
N ARG A 182 22.29 6.51 0.87
CA ARG A 182 21.30 6.01 -0.07
C ARG A 182 21.45 4.51 -0.26
N GLN A 183 20.32 3.82 -0.32
CA GLN A 183 20.24 2.43 -0.73
C GLN A 183 19.17 2.32 -1.82
N ASP A 184 19.60 2.18 -3.06
CA ASP A 184 18.65 1.99 -4.15
C ASP A 184 17.95 0.63 -4.03
N PRO A 185 16.65 0.56 -4.35
CA PRO A 185 15.89 -0.68 -4.32
C PRO A 185 16.49 -1.72 -5.27
N ARG A 186 16.70 -2.94 -4.77
CA ARG A 186 17.16 -4.06 -5.60
C ARG A 186 15.95 -4.84 -6.11
N HIS A 187 15.85 -4.94 -7.43
CA HIS A 187 14.81 -5.74 -8.07
C HIS A 187 15.04 -7.23 -7.80
N VAL A 188 13.96 -7.95 -7.45
CA VAL A 188 14.00 -9.39 -7.26
C VAL A 188 14.02 -10.08 -8.64
N SER A 189 15.05 -10.87 -8.88
CA SER A 189 15.23 -11.57 -10.17
C SER A 189 14.03 -12.46 -10.49
N GLY A 190 13.60 -12.46 -11.76
CA GLY A 190 12.47 -13.26 -12.22
C GLY A 190 11.08 -12.67 -11.92
N THR A 191 10.99 -11.51 -11.28
CA THR A 191 9.73 -10.83 -11.02
C THR A 191 9.58 -9.61 -11.92
N TYR A 192 8.34 -9.19 -12.17
CA TYR A 192 8.06 -7.97 -12.95
C TYR A 192 8.29 -6.68 -12.15
N ASP A 193 7.92 -6.68 -10.88
CA ASP A 193 7.84 -5.46 -10.09
C ASP A 193 7.98 -5.73 -8.58
N ASP A 194 8.84 -6.68 -8.20
CA ASP A 194 9.15 -6.96 -6.82
C ASP A 194 10.56 -6.48 -6.46
N PHE A 195 10.71 -5.98 -5.23
CA PHE A 195 11.94 -5.39 -4.73
C PHE A 195 12.26 -5.92 -3.35
N ASP A 196 13.54 -6.21 -3.12
CA ASP A 196 14.06 -6.63 -1.81
C ASP A 196 13.81 -5.51 -0.78
N MET A 197 13.01 -5.82 0.24
CA MET A 197 12.69 -4.86 1.31
C MET A 197 13.66 -4.91 2.48
N GLY A 198 14.48 -5.95 2.62
CA GLY A 198 15.50 -6.17 3.65
C GLY A 198 15.44 -5.27 4.90
N PHE A 199 15.19 -5.89 6.07
CA PHE A 199 15.09 -5.16 7.36
C PHE A 199 16.18 -5.61 8.35
N ASN A 200 17.34 -6.07 7.85
CA ASN A 200 18.46 -6.46 8.69
C ASN A 200 19.06 -5.21 9.33
N ASN A 201 19.31 -5.25 10.63
CA ASN A 201 19.87 -4.16 11.43
C ASN A 201 19.08 -2.84 11.40
N VAL A 202 17.80 -2.88 10.98
CA VAL A 202 16.91 -1.72 11.01
C VAL A 202 16.36 -1.55 12.43
N TRP A 203 16.58 -0.38 13.03
CA TRP A 203 15.99 0.04 14.29
C TRP A 203 14.51 0.40 14.15
N ALA A 204 14.22 1.24 13.17
CA ALA A 204 12.86 1.66 12.85
C ALA A 204 12.75 2.04 11.37
N THR A 205 11.55 1.89 10.80
CA THR A 205 11.24 2.29 9.43
C THR A 205 10.33 3.51 9.43
N VAL A 206 10.68 4.52 8.63
CA VAL A 206 9.85 5.71 8.41
C VAL A 206 9.32 5.69 6.98
N SER A 207 8.00 5.74 6.81
CA SER A 207 7.35 5.81 5.51
C SER A 207 6.03 6.57 5.61
N TRP A 208 5.51 7.12 4.52
CA TRP A 208 4.20 7.77 4.57
C TRP A 208 3.07 6.73 4.54
N SER A 209 2.92 6.01 3.42
CA SER A 209 1.89 4.97 3.27
C SER A 209 2.36 3.79 2.42
N SER A 210 3.65 3.73 2.13
CA SER A 210 4.22 2.69 1.26
C SER A 210 4.39 1.35 1.98
N ASN A 211 4.41 0.27 1.20
CA ASN A 211 4.52 -1.10 1.70
C ASN A 211 5.70 -1.37 2.65
N PRO A 212 6.88 -0.73 2.53
CA PRO A 212 7.95 -0.94 3.51
C PRO A 212 7.55 -0.70 4.96
N GLY A 213 6.68 0.28 5.25
CA GLY A 213 6.17 0.48 6.62
C GLY A 213 5.31 -0.68 7.12
N ILE A 214 4.52 -1.28 6.25
CA ILE A 214 3.68 -2.44 6.56
C ILE A 214 4.54 -3.69 6.80
N HIS A 215 5.45 -3.98 5.86
CA HIS A 215 6.35 -5.12 5.97
C HIS A 215 7.29 -5.02 7.16
N SER A 216 7.75 -3.81 7.49
CA SER A 216 8.53 -3.52 8.69
C SER A 216 7.84 -4.04 9.94
N VAL A 217 6.57 -3.69 10.11
CA VAL A 217 5.74 -4.14 11.25
C VAL A 217 5.59 -5.67 11.27
N ILE A 218 5.39 -6.32 10.12
CA ILE A 218 5.30 -7.79 10.03
C ILE A 218 6.63 -8.44 10.43
N GLU A 219 7.75 -7.90 9.96
CA GLU A 219 9.11 -8.39 10.24
C GLU A 219 9.63 -8.04 11.65
N GLY A 220 8.80 -7.45 12.49
CA GLY A 220 9.13 -7.11 13.88
C GLY A 220 9.97 -5.85 14.03
N VAL A 221 10.05 -5.01 13.02
CA VAL A 221 10.73 -3.71 13.08
C VAL A 221 9.70 -2.62 13.27
N PRO A 222 9.79 -1.77 14.31
CA PRO A 222 8.86 -0.66 14.52
C PRO A 222 8.77 0.28 13.33
N ALA A 223 7.58 0.82 13.08
CA ALA A 223 7.36 1.75 12.00
C ALA A 223 6.83 3.11 12.47
N PHE A 224 7.18 4.14 11.72
CA PHE A 224 6.62 5.49 11.81
C PHE A 224 5.95 5.78 10.48
N THR A 225 4.63 5.95 10.48
CA THR A 225 3.87 6.05 9.23
C THR A 225 2.94 7.26 9.21
N GLY A 226 2.57 7.68 8.00
CA GLY A 226 1.55 8.70 7.83
C GLY A 226 0.12 8.18 8.13
N PRO A 227 -0.86 9.07 8.26
CA PRO A 227 -2.22 8.74 8.69
C PRO A 227 -2.98 7.83 7.72
N SER A 228 -2.61 7.80 6.44
CA SER A 228 -3.22 6.95 5.42
C SER A 228 -2.63 5.54 5.32
N SER A 229 -1.56 5.25 6.06
CA SER A 229 -0.93 3.92 6.03
C SER A 229 -1.85 2.83 6.58
N LEU A 230 -1.83 1.66 5.96
CA LEU A 230 -2.48 0.45 6.52
C LEU A 230 -1.82 -0.02 7.82
N ALA A 231 -0.57 0.39 8.10
CA ALA A 231 0.12 0.10 9.36
C ALA A 231 -0.07 1.19 10.43
N HIS A 232 -0.90 2.22 10.18
CA HIS A 232 -1.06 3.37 11.08
C HIS A 232 -1.37 2.95 12.53
N ASP A 233 -2.30 2.01 12.71
CA ASP A 233 -2.82 1.64 14.04
C ASP A 233 -1.83 0.80 14.88
N VAL A 234 -0.73 0.36 14.26
CA VAL A 234 0.36 -0.43 14.88
C VAL A 234 1.72 0.25 14.71
N SER A 235 1.72 1.55 14.45
CA SER A 235 2.91 2.40 14.24
C SER A 235 2.74 3.74 14.94
N LEU A 236 3.83 4.49 15.07
CA LEU A 236 3.80 5.87 15.53
C LEU A 236 3.79 6.85 14.34
N GLN A 237 3.43 8.10 14.63
CA GLN A 237 3.45 9.20 13.66
C GLN A 237 4.47 10.28 14.06
N ASP A 238 4.75 10.38 15.35
CA ASP A 238 5.62 11.41 15.90
C ASP A 238 7.09 10.97 15.91
N LEU A 239 7.88 11.48 14.99
CA LEU A 239 9.31 11.18 14.85
C LEU A 239 10.16 11.62 16.06
N ARG A 240 9.63 12.44 16.98
CA ARG A 240 10.32 12.76 18.24
C ARG A 240 10.51 11.54 19.12
N GLN A 241 9.69 10.52 18.91
CA GLN A 241 9.73 9.23 19.63
C GLN A 241 10.56 8.16 18.90
N ILE A 242 11.44 8.55 17.95
CA ILE A 242 12.17 7.60 17.10
C ILE A 242 13.07 6.64 17.89
N GLU A 243 13.52 7.03 19.08
CA GLU A 243 14.30 6.16 19.99
C GLU A 243 13.43 5.41 21.02
N ASP A 244 12.12 5.71 21.08
CA ASP A 244 11.13 5.04 21.93
C ASP A 244 9.93 4.59 21.08
N PRO A 245 10.12 3.65 20.13
CA PRO A 245 9.10 3.22 19.21
C PRO A 245 8.02 2.36 19.87
N LEU A 246 6.87 2.22 19.21
CA LEU A 246 5.74 1.43 19.68
C LEU A 246 5.97 -0.07 19.51
N TYR A 247 5.79 -0.82 20.60
CA TYR A 247 5.78 -2.28 20.64
C TYR A 247 4.41 -2.79 21.11
N CYS A 248 3.43 -2.80 20.22
CA CYS A 248 2.07 -3.22 20.54
C CYS A 248 1.75 -4.65 20.07
N ASP A 249 0.62 -5.19 20.50
CA ASP A 249 0.05 -6.38 19.87
C ASP A 249 -0.45 -6.02 18.46
N ARG A 250 -0.07 -6.84 17.48
CA ARG A 250 -0.38 -6.67 16.05
C ARG A 250 -1.27 -7.78 15.51
N THR A 251 -1.70 -8.71 16.35
CA THR A 251 -2.39 -9.93 15.93
C THR A 251 -3.69 -9.60 15.20
N GLN A 252 -4.54 -8.79 15.80
CA GLN A 252 -5.82 -8.42 15.18
C GLN A 252 -5.60 -7.57 13.92
N TRP A 253 -4.62 -6.68 13.93
CA TRP A 253 -4.25 -5.89 12.77
C TRP A 253 -3.82 -6.78 11.59
N LEU A 254 -2.99 -7.80 11.82
CA LEU A 254 -2.56 -8.72 10.76
C LEU A 254 -3.73 -9.50 10.19
N ASN A 255 -4.64 -9.97 11.04
CA ASN A 255 -5.84 -10.69 10.62
C ASN A 255 -6.72 -9.83 9.70
N ASP A 256 -6.90 -8.55 10.03
CA ASP A 256 -7.69 -7.63 9.23
C ASP A 256 -6.92 -7.18 7.97
N TYR A 257 -5.60 -6.95 8.06
CA TYR A 257 -4.75 -6.62 6.92
C TYR A 257 -4.75 -7.73 5.86
N ALA A 258 -4.74 -8.99 6.26
CA ALA A 258 -4.79 -10.13 5.35
C ALA A 258 -6.01 -10.10 4.40
N TRP A 259 -7.07 -9.40 4.76
CA TRP A 259 -8.28 -9.26 3.95
C TRP A 259 -8.26 -8.05 2.99
N THR A 260 -7.16 -7.33 2.91
CA THR A 260 -7.01 -6.25 1.93
C THR A 260 -6.65 -6.76 0.53
N GLU A 261 -6.18 -8.02 0.42
CA GLU A 261 -5.66 -8.58 -0.83
C GLU A 261 -6.22 -9.98 -1.11
N PHE A 262 -6.30 -10.30 -2.41
CA PHE A 262 -6.87 -11.53 -2.92
C PHE A 262 -6.05 -12.06 -4.09
N THR A 263 -6.01 -13.38 -4.26
CA THR A 263 -5.45 -14.01 -5.47
C THR A 263 -6.39 -13.81 -6.66
N VAL A 264 -5.88 -13.99 -7.88
CA VAL A 264 -6.69 -13.93 -9.11
C VAL A 264 -7.85 -14.96 -9.04
N GLU A 265 -7.59 -16.14 -8.48
CA GLU A 265 -8.62 -17.16 -8.32
C GLU A 265 -9.73 -16.72 -7.37
N GLU A 266 -9.41 -16.20 -6.21
CA GLU A 266 -10.38 -15.67 -5.24
C GLU A 266 -11.21 -14.51 -5.79
N ILE A 267 -10.58 -13.65 -6.59
CA ILE A 267 -11.27 -12.57 -7.29
C ILE A 267 -12.25 -13.18 -8.31
N SER A 268 -11.85 -14.21 -9.05
CA SER A 268 -12.71 -14.88 -10.04
C SER A 268 -13.90 -15.63 -9.42
N GLN A 269 -13.80 -16.01 -8.15
CA GLN A 269 -14.88 -16.58 -7.34
C GLN A 269 -15.79 -15.51 -6.70
N GLY A 270 -15.47 -14.23 -6.90
CA GLY A 270 -16.23 -13.10 -6.37
C GLY A 270 -16.03 -12.83 -4.88
N LEU A 271 -15.00 -13.41 -4.25
CA LEU A 271 -14.77 -13.27 -2.80
C LEU A 271 -14.66 -11.79 -2.36
N PRO A 272 -13.85 -10.92 -3.01
CA PRO A 272 -13.80 -9.53 -2.62
C PRO A 272 -15.13 -8.80 -2.84
N ILE A 273 -15.87 -9.10 -3.91
CA ILE A 273 -17.18 -8.49 -4.18
C ILE A 273 -18.14 -8.79 -3.03
N LYS A 274 -18.23 -10.07 -2.58
CA LYS A 274 -19.05 -10.47 -1.43
C LYS A 274 -18.70 -9.69 -0.17
N ARG A 275 -17.42 -9.44 0.08
CA ARG A 275 -16.97 -8.69 1.26
C ARG A 275 -17.34 -7.20 1.19
N LEU A 276 -17.38 -6.61 0.00
CA LEU A 276 -17.70 -5.19 -0.19
C LEU A 276 -19.21 -4.92 -0.26
N THR A 277 -20.04 -5.95 -0.52
CA THR A 277 -21.49 -5.82 -0.82
C THR A 277 -22.26 -5.00 0.20
N SER A 278 -21.89 -5.05 1.49
CA SER A 278 -22.60 -4.29 2.55
C SER A 278 -22.45 -2.77 2.44
N LYS A 279 -21.56 -2.28 1.57
CA LYS A 279 -21.27 -0.85 1.35
C LYS A 279 -21.41 -0.43 -0.11
N LEU A 280 -21.78 -1.34 -1.01
CA LEU A 280 -22.14 -1.10 -2.41
C LEU A 280 -23.65 -0.91 -2.54
#